data_48b5b435b12367f71dcc65ac52a98ff4
#
_entry.id   48b5b435b12367f71dcc65ac52a98ff4
#
_cell.length_a   1.000
_cell.length_b   1.000
_cell.length_c   1.000
_cell.angle_alpha   90.00
_cell.angle_beta   90.00
_cell.angle_gamma   90.00
#
_symmetry.space_group_name_H-M   'P 1'
#
loop_
_entity.id
_entity.type
_entity.pdbx_description
1 polymer ?
#
loop_
_entity_poly.entity_id
_entity_poly.type
_entity_poly.pdbx_seq_one_letter_code
_entity_poly.pdbx_strand_id
1 'polypeptide(L)'
;MRFSLLLATCVALTFSYTSNAEELIKLQRNHQLTLTEVVRLSILRSPKQAEIQAGKGLVNAKNIQANSFLPSAPAVSAGLQNDAVGSNRNLSQWEVGLDLPIWLPGQKTARTTLAQGAQIELDKTSANLSLDIAGQVRDAVWSLGMAINEAELQDARHKAAQDLLADVEKRWKAGELAKTDVMLAQNGTLLAKAALIKANAEVKHAEHRYWILTGLKELPNTFEEPLNSKEMIDDSHPWLAESAAKIEIANHHRSLSAIEQRENPQVMLNVRHERGAFDSLYNDSVGVAIRVPLDAKVRSAPMMANAEMAIAQAMSEHEQRQRLLESIS
;
A
#
# COMPACT_ATOMS: atom_id res chain seq x y z
N MET A 1 11.52 18.56 63.51
CA MET A 1 10.17 18.04 63.70
C MET A 1 9.17 18.97 63.05
N ARG A 2 8.60 18.55 61.93
CA ARG A 2 7.26 18.94 61.42
C ARG A 2 6.98 18.09 60.17
N PHE A 3 6.19 17.06 60.35
CA PHE A 3 5.60 16.23 59.33
C PHE A 3 4.53 17.04 58.59
N SER A 4 4.60 17.15 57.28
CA SER A 4 3.49 17.60 56.45
C SER A 4 2.98 16.42 55.61
N LEU A 5 1.78 16.03 55.96
CA LEU A 5 0.96 14.99 55.31
C LEU A 5 0.47 15.55 53.97
N LEU A 6 0.90 14.97 52.85
CA LEU A 6 0.36 15.23 51.52
C LEU A 6 -0.74 14.21 51.25
N LEU A 7 -1.97 14.69 51.26
CA LEU A 7 -3.20 13.96 50.91
C LEU A 7 -3.26 13.80 49.39
N ALA A 8 -3.07 12.59 48.89
CA ALA A 8 -3.24 12.26 47.50
C ALA A 8 -4.74 12.02 47.21
N THR A 9 -5.38 12.98 46.57
CA THR A 9 -6.73 12.85 46.03
C THR A 9 -6.67 12.09 44.70
N CYS A 10 -7.04 10.80 44.73
CA CYS A 10 -7.34 10.02 43.52
C CYS A 10 -8.63 10.54 42.90
N VAL A 11 -8.52 11.30 41.82
CA VAL A 11 -9.66 11.59 40.91
C VAL A 11 -9.82 10.40 40.00
N ALA A 12 -10.79 9.54 40.29
CA ALA A 12 -11.25 8.48 39.40
C ALA A 12 -12.01 9.12 38.23
N LEU A 13 -11.35 9.29 37.09
CA LEU A 13 -11.96 9.60 35.83
C LEU A 13 -12.72 8.34 35.36
N THR A 14 -14.01 8.24 35.66
CA THR A 14 -14.92 7.31 35.02
C THR A 14 -15.10 7.74 33.57
N PHE A 15 -14.36 7.14 32.66
CA PHE A 15 -14.67 7.17 31.23
C PHE A 15 -15.97 6.42 31.03
N SER A 16 -17.08 7.15 30.97
CA SER A 16 -18.33 6.64 30.45
C SER A 16 -18.12 6.35 28.96
N TYR A 17 -17.81 5.10 28.61
CA TYR A 17 -17.98 4.61 27.25
C TYR A 17 -19.46 4.68 26.95
N THR A 18 -19.90 5.77 26.33
CA THR A 18 -21.16 5.76 25.60
C THR A 18 -20.96 4.77 24.46
N SER A 19 -21.47 3.55 24.66
CA SER A 19 -21.73 2.62 23.55
C SER A 19 -22.73 3.36 22.66
N ASN A 20 -22.22 4.07 21.66
CA ASN A 20 -23.04 4.42 20.49
C ASN A 20 -23.47 3.09 19.92
N ALA A 21 -24.71 2.69 20.19
CA ALA A 21 -25.38 1.66 19.41
C ALA A 21 -25.19 2.08 17.95
N GLU A 22 -24.43 1.31 17.21
CA GLU A 22 -24.08 1.53 15.83
C GLU A 22 -25.39 1.76 15.07
N GLU A 23 -25.63 3.01 14.66
CA GLU A 23 -26.84 3.40 13.96
C GLU A 23 -26.88 2.52 12.70
N LEU A 24 -27.83 1.59 12.66
CA LEU A 24 -27.96 0.61 11.58
C LEU A 24 -27.98 1.38 10.26
N ILE A 25 -26.92 1.24 9.51
CA ILE A 25 -26.75 1.92 8.23
C ILE A 25 -27.85 1.42 7.31
N LYS A 26 -28.72 2.33 6.88
CA LYS A 26 -29.77 2.05 5.90
C LYS A 26 -29.34 2.68 4.58
N LEU A 27 -29.00 1.83 3.60
CA LEU A 27 -28.66 2.29 2.27
C LEU A 27 -29.92 2.77 1.51
N GLN A 28 -29.76 3.87 0.78
CA GLN A 28 -30.82 4.42 -0.08
C GLN A 28 -30.42 4.26 -1.55
N ARG A 29 -31.37 3.90 -2.42
CA ARG A 29 -31.10 3.86 -3.86
C ARG A 29 -31.05 5.27 -4.43
N ASN A 30 -29.98 5.55 -5.20
CA ASN A 30 -29.80 6.82 -5.90
C ASN A 30 -29.72 6.58 -7.41
N HIS A 31 -30.64 7.16 -8.15
CA HIS A 31 -30.73 7.04 -9.61
C HIS A 31 -29.60 7.77 -10.35
N GLN A 32 -28.93 8.74 -9.72
CA GLN A 32 -27.83 9.48 -10.32
C GLN A 32 -26.47 8.84 -10.07
N LEU A 33 -26.37 7.95 -9.08
CA LEU A 33 -25.13 7.28 -8.73
C LEU A 33 -24.88 6.11 -9.70
N THR A 34 -23.75 6.14 -10.39
CA THR A 34 -23.31 5.06 -11.28
C THR A 34 -22.30 4.16 -10.59
N LEU A 35 -22.18 2.91 -11.04
CA LEU A 35 -21.18 1.97 -10.53
C LEU A 35 -19.75 2.54 -10.71
N THR A 36 -19.46 3.17 -11.84
CA THR A 36 -18.17 3.83 -12.10
C THR A 36 -17.85 4.91 -11.06
N GLU A 37 -18.84 5.70 -10.65
CA GLU A 37 -18.65 6.73 -9.64
C GLU A 37 -18.41 6.13 -8.25
N VAL A 38 -19.10 5.05 -7.91
CA VAL A 38 -18.86 4.29 -6.66
C VAL A 38 -17.42 3.77 -6.63
N VAL A 39 -16.95 3.16 -7.73
CA VAL A 39 -15.57 2.68 -7.85
C VAL A 39 -14.57 3.83 -7.68
N ARG A 40 -14.79 4.96 -8.37
CA ARG A 40 -13.92 6.14 -8.26
C ARG A 40 -13.79 6.66 -6.83
N LEU A 41 -14.91 6.78 -6.12
CA LEU A 41 -14.94 7.23 -4.73
C LEU A 41 -14.28 6.21 -3.79
N SER A 42 -14.47 4.92 -4.06
CA SER A 42 -13.84 3.84 -3.30
C SER A 42 -12.31 3.82 -3.47
N ILE A 43 -11.80 4.10 -4.67
CA ILE A 43 -10.35 4.25 -4.92
C ILE A 43 -9.78 5.39 -4.08
N LEU A 44 -10.45 6.55 -4.06
CA LEU A 44 -9.99 7.71 -3.27
C LEU A 44 -9.97 7.44 -1.77
N ARG A 45 -10.88 6.58 -1.28
CA ARG A 45 -10.96 6.19 0.13
C ARG A 45 -10.00 5.04 0.49
N SER A 46 -9.53 4.29 -0.49
CA SER A 46 -8.68 3.12 -0.25
C SER A 46 -7.39 3.51 0.50
N PRO A 47 -7.00 2.77 1.56
CA PRO A 47 -5.71 2.97 2.22
C PRO A 47 -4.51 2.85 1.25
N LYS A 48 -4.60 2.00 0.23
CA LYS A 48 -3.59 1.85 -0.82
C LYS A 48 -3.37 3.11 -1.65
N GLN A 49 -4.32 4.05 -1.65
CA GLN A 49 -4.14 5.35 -2.31
C GLN A 49 -3.01 6.18 -1.67
N ALA A 50 -2.79 6.03 -0.36
CA ALA A 50 -1.66 6.67 0.32
C ALA A 50 -0.31 6.11 -0.18
N GLU A 51 -0.23 4.80 -0.48
CA GLU A 51 0.96 4.17 -1.08
C GLU A 51 1.24 4.74 -2.48
N ILE A 52 0.21 4.91 -3.31
CA ILE A 52 0.35 5.55 -4.63
C ILE A 52 0.86 6.99 -4.50
N GLN A 53 0.35 7.77 -3.56
CA GLN A 53 0.83 9.13 -3.34
C GLN A 53 2.29 9.16 -2.84
N ALA A 54 2.66 8.27 -1.93
CA ALA A 54 4.05 8.11 -1.50
C ALA A 54 4.96 7.66 -2.66
N GLY A 55 4.46 6.77 -3.52
CA GLY A 55 5.15 6.33 -4.74
C GLY A 55 5.48 7.49 -5.68
N LYS A 56 4.56 8.45 -5.87
CA LYS A 56 4.83 9.68 -6.64
C LYS A 56 6.00 10.47 -6.04
N GLY A 57 6.05 10.57 -4.72
CA GLY A 57 7.18 11.20 -4.02
C GLY A 57 8.51 10.49 -4.28
N LEU A 58 8.50 9.15 -4.25
CA LEU A 58 9.67 8.33 -4.55
C LEU A 58 10.16 8.50 -5.99
N VAL A 59 9.24 8.48 -6.97
CA VAL A 59 9.56 8.73 -8.39
C VAL A 59 10.17 10.12 -8.57
N ASN A 60 9.58 11.14 -7.94
CA ASN A 60 10.14 12.50 -7.99
C ASN A 60 11.55 12.56 -7.39
N ALA A 61 11.80 11.90 -6.26
CA ALA A 61 13.13 11.83 -5.65
C ALA A 61 14.14 11.12 -6.56
N LYS A 62 13.76 10.02 -7.23
CA LYS A 62 14.61 9.35 -8.23
C LYS A 62 14.92 10.28 -9.43
N ASN A 63 13.95 11.05 -9.90
CA ASN A 63 14.15 12.04 -10.96
C ASN A 63 15.11 13.15 -10.53
N ILE A 64 14.97 13.70 -9.33
CA ILE A 64 15.90 14.68 -8.77
C ILE A 64 17.32 14.10 -8.73
N GLN A 65 17.48 12.88 -8.25
CA GLN A 65 18.77 12.19 -8.20
C GLN A 65 19.38 11.96 -9.59
N ALA A 66 18.59 11.56 -10.57
CA ALA A 66 19.03 11.33 -11.94
C ALA A 66 19.44 12.63 -12.66
N ASN A 67 18.80 13.75 -12.34
CA ASN A 67 19.05 15.05 -12.95
C ASN A 67 20.05 15.91 -12.18
N SER A 68 20.55 15.45 -11.02
CA SER A 68 21.52 16.21 -10.22
C SER A 68 22.83 16.45 -10.98
N PHE A 69 23.53 17.53 -10.63
CA PHE A 69 24.85 17.83 -11.19
C PHE A 69 25.90 16.85 -10.70
N LEU A 70 25.85 16.47 -9.43
CA LEU A 70 26.76 15.52 -8.80
C LEU A 70 26.01 14.21 -8.46
N PRO A 71 26.69 13.05 -8.46
CA PRO A 71 26.09 11.75 -8.13
C PRO A 71 25.65 11.62 -6.66
N SER A 72 26.29 12.38 -5.77
CA SER A 72 25.99 12.47 -4.34
C SER A 72 26.34 13.84 -3.80
N ALA A 73 26.04 14.12 -2.53
CA ALA A 73 26.37 15.39 -1.90
C ALA A 73 27.88 15.63 -1.87
N PRO A 74 28.33 16.87 -2.15
CA PRO A 74 29.70 17.27 -1.87
C PRO A 74 29.96 17.25 -0.36
N ALA A 75 31.22 17.02 0.05
CA ALA A 75 31.62 17.05 1.43
C ALA A 75 32.68 18.13 1.66
N VAL A 76 32.65 18.75 2.83
CA VAL A 76 33.69 19.65 3.31
C VAL A 76 34.46 18.94 4.38
N SER A 77 35.78 18.96 4.26
CA SER A 77 36.73 18.42 5.26
C SER A 77 37.52 19.55 5.91
N ALA A 78 37.77 19.44 7.20
CA ALA A 78 38.65 20.33 7.91
C ALA A 78 39.57 19.52 8.83
N GLY A 79 40.84 19.81 8.80
CA GLY A 79 41.85 19.13 9.60
C GLY A 79 42.77 20.11 10.31
N LEU A 80 43.21 19.75 11.50
CA LEU A 80 44.25 20.46 12.27
C LEU A 80 45.27 19.44 12.74
N GLN A 81 46.51 19.71 12.47
CA GLN A 81 47.62 18.92 12.95
C GLN A 81 48.67 19.83 13.62
N ASN A 82 49.13 19.45 14.80
CA ASN A 82 50.23 20.13 15.50
C ASN A 82 51.03 19.11 16.30
N ASP A 83 52.24 19.50 16.74
CA ASP A 83 53.11 18.69 17.55
C ASP A 83 53.25 19.14 19.01
N ALA A 84 52.24 19.89 19.50
CA ALA A 84 52.20 20.39 20.87
C ALA A 84 52.24 19.26 21.92
N VAL A 85 51.64 18.12 21.63
CA VAL A 85 51.73 16.88 22.38
C VAL A 85 52.71 15.93 21.63
N GLY A 86 53.97 16.04 21.90
CA GLY A 86 54.98 15.18 21.22
C GLY A 86 56.33 15.87 21.11
N SER A 87 56.76 16.16 19.89
CA SER A 87 58.08 16.74 19.63
C SER A 87 58.20 18.22 20.01
N ASN A 88 57.11 18.93 20.06
CA ASN A 88 57.00 20.36 20.36
C ASN A 88 58.02 21.22 19.60
N ARG A 89 58.14 20.97 18.30
CA ARG A 89 59.10 21.61 17.36
C ARG A 89 58.43 22.70 16.53
N ASN A 90 57.24 23.15 16.96
CA ASN A 90 56.49 24.25 16.31
C ASN A 90 55.78 23.88 15.00
N LEU A 91 55.52 22.60 14.74
CA LEU A 91 54.70 22.18 13.61
C LEU A 91 53.28 22.58 13.84
N SER A 92 52.65 23.23 12.87
CA SER A 92 51.26 23.61 12.88
C SER A 92 50.71 23.59 11.46
N GLN A 93 49.66 22.84 11.22
CA GLN A 93 49.02 22.72 9.90
C GLN A 93 47.54 22.74 10.11
N TRP A 94 46.83 23.52 9.35
CA TRP A 94 45.38 23.38 9.17
C TRP A 94 45.08 23.30 7.69
N GLU A 95 44.06 22.54 7.39
CA GLU A 95 43.63 22.23 6.03
C GLU A 95 42.11 22.29 5.94
N VAL A 96 41.60 22.93 4.90
CA VAL A 96 40.18 22.91 4.53
C VAL A 96 40.07 22.36 3.13
N GLY A 97 39.21 21.36 2.95
CA GLY A 97 39.00 20.66 1.70
C GLY A 97 37.53 20.67 1.27
N LEU A 98 37.33 20.54 -0.04
CA LEU A 98 36.04 20.31 -0.70
C LEU A 98 36.17 19.05 -1.56
N ASP A 99 35.36 18.04 -1.25
CA ASP A 99 35.31 16.76 -1.94
C ASP A 99 34.13 16.74 -2.89
N LEU A 100 34.37 16.61 -4.17
CA LEU A 100 33.37 16.62 -5.24
C LEU A 100 33.29 15.22 -5.86
N PRO A 101 32.20 14.48 -5.65
CA PRO A 101 32.01 13.19 -6.32
C PRO A 101 31.73 13.38 -7.80
N ILE A 102 32.23 12.48 -8.64
CA ILE A 102 32.08 12.50 -10.09
C ILE A 102 31.25 11.29 -10.53
N TRP A 103 30.41 11.50 -11.52
CA TRP A 103 29.64 10.43 -12.13
C TRP A 103 30.50 9.33 -12.74
N LEU A 104 30.15 8.07 -12.48
CA LEU A 104 30.68 6.96 -13.23
C LEU A 104 30.14 6.96 -14.67
N PRO A 105 30.90 6.48 -15.66
CA PRO A 105 30.41 6.34 -17.02
C PRO A 105 29.11 5.52 -17.09
N GLY A 106 28.08 6.07 -17.71
CA GLY A 106 26.77 5.43 -17.84
C GLY A 106 25.86 5.49 -16.59
N GLN A 107 26.36 5.87 -15.41
CA GLN A 107 25.59 5.90 -14.17
C GLN A 107 24.40 6.85 -14.24
N LYS A 108 24.58 8.05 -14.77
CA LYS A 108 23.52 9.04 -14.92
C LYS A 108 22.40 8.52 -15.82
N THR A 109 22.75 7.90 -16.95
CA THR A 109 21.80 7.27 -17.87
C THR A 109 21.04 6.14 -17.16
N ALA A 110 21.74 5.25 -16.46
CA ALA A 110 21.11 4.15 -15.73
C ALA A 110 20.13 4.66 -14.64
N ARG A 111 20.48 5.72 -13.91
CA ARG A 111 19.55 6.35 -12.94
C ARG A 111 18.36 7.00 -13.61
N THR A 112 18.53 7.61 -14.78
CA THR A 112 17.41 8.15 -15.56
C THR A 112 16.46 7.05 -16.01
N THR A 113 17.01 5.95 -16.55
CA THR A 113 16.20 4.79 -16.96
C THR A 113 15.47 4.17 -15.77
N LEU A 114 16.13 4.06 -14.61
CA LEU A 114 15.50 3.57 -13.38
C LEU A 114 14.36 4.50 -12.92
N ALA A 115 14.52 5.81 -13.00
CA ALA A 115 13.48 6.76 -12.63
C ALA A 115 12.27 6.67 -13.57
N GLN A 116 12.50 6.50 -14.89
CA GLN A 116 11.46 6.27 -15.88
C GLN A 116 10.73 4.94 -15.63
N GLY A 117 11.47 3.86 -15.36
CA GLY A 117 10.90 2.56 -15.00
C GLY A 117 10.03 2.63 -13.75
N ALA A 118 10.47 3.38 -12.73
CA ALA A 118 9.68 3.59 -11.52
C ALA A 118 8.37 4.36 -11.75
N GLN A 119 8.36 5.31 -12.71
CA GLN A 119 7.11 5.97 -13.11
C GLN A 119 6.16 4.98 -13.79
N ILE A 120 6.66 4.17 -14.71
CA ILE A 120 5.85 3.16 -15.41
C ILE A 120 5.28 2.13 -14.42
N GLU A 121 6.10 1.63 -13.50
CA GLU A 121 5.66 0.72 -12.45
C GLU A 121 4.54 1.34 -11.62
N LEU A 122 4.68 2.58 -11.18
CA LEU A 122 3.67 3.28 -10.39
C LEU A 122 2.35 3.43 -11.15
N ASP A 123 2.41 3.76 -12.45
CA ASP A 123 1.22 3.89 -13.29
C ASP A 123 0.50 2.54 -13.44
N LYS A 124 1.25 1.44 -13.62
CA LYS A 124 0.69 0.09 -13.70
C LYS A 124 0.12 -0.38 -12.36
N THR A 125 0.79 -0.09 -11.26
CA THR A 125 0.29 -0.35 -9.89
C THR A 125 -1.01 0.42 -9.61
N SER A 126 -1.10 1.67 -10.06
CA SER A 126 -2.32 2.46 -9.93
C SER A 126 -3.48 1.89 -10.76
N ALA A 127 -3.20 1.42 -11.97
CA ALA A 127 -4.20 0.76 -12.80
C ALA A 127 -4.69 -0.56 -12.20
N ASN A 128 -3.77 -1.36 -11.64
CA ASN A 128 -4.11 -2.60 -10.96
C ASN A 128 -4.92 -2.35 -9.67
N LEU A 129 -4.59 -1.32 -8.89
CA LEU A 129 -5.40 -0.90 -7.74
C LEU A 129 -6.83 -0.57 -8.16
N SER A 130 -6.99 0.11 -9.30
CA SER A 130 -8.32 0.46 -9.82
C SER A 130 -9.12 -0.79 -10.19
N LEU A 131 -8.49 -1.80 -10.79
CA LEU A 131 -9.10 -3.08 -11.10
C LEU A 131 -9.52 -3.84 -9.84
N ASP A 132 -8.64 -3.93 -8.85
CA ASP A 132 -8.88 -4.60 -7.56
C ASP A 132 -10.08 -3.98 -6.82
N ILE A 133 -10.11 -2.67 -6.71
CA ILE A 133 -11.23 -1.95 -6.08
C ILE A 133 -12.52 -2.12 -6.88
N ALA A 134 -12.46 -2.10 -8.21
CA ALA A 134 -13.64 -2.34 -9.04
C ALA A 134 -14.22 -3.75 -8.81
N GLY A 135 -13.37 -4.77 -8.70
CA GLY A 135 -13.78 -6.13 -8.33
C GLY A 135 -14.46 -6.17 -6.97
N GLN A 136 -13.84 -5.60 -5.95
CA GLN A 136 -14.39 -5.56 -4.59
C GLN A 136 -15.74 -4.83 -4.52
N VAL A 137 -15.90 -3.72 -5.25
CA VAL A 137 -17.17 -2.99 -5.32
C VAL A 137 -18.26 -3.81 -5.99
N ARG A 138 -17.93 -4.50 -7.11
CA ARG A 138 -18.88 -5.42 -7.77
C ARG A 138 -19.34 -6.52 -6.82
N ASP A 139 -18.40 -7.19 -6.16
CA ASP A 139 -18.68 -8.26 -5.22
C ASP A 139 -19.58 -7.78 -4.07
N ALA A 140 -19.32 -6.59 -3.53
CA ALA A 140 -20.12 -6.00 -2.47
C ALA A 140 -21.56 -5.68 -2.92
N VAL A 141 -21.72 -5.10 -4.11
CA VAL A 141 -23.03 -4.73 -4.67
C VAL A 141 -23.84 -5.98 -5.03
N TRP A 142 -23.24 -6.96 -5.70
CA TRP A 142 -23.92 -8.20 -6.05
C TRP A 142 -24.27 -9.05 -4.83
N SER A 143 -23.38 -9.13 -3.83
CA SER A 143 -23.67 -9.81 -2.57
C SER A 143 -24.84 -9.19 -1.83
N LEU A 144 -24.93 -7.85 -1.84
CA LEU A 144 -26.07 -7.15 -1.26
C LEU A 144 -27.36 -7.44 -2.03
N GLY A 145 -27.31 -7.39 -3.36
CA GLY A 145 -28.47 -7.75 -4.19
C GLY A 145 -28.99 -9.16 -3.92
N MET A 146 -28.08 -10.13 -3.84
CA MET A 146 -28.44 -11.52 -3.51
C MET A 146 -29.04 -11.65 -2.09
N ALA A 147 -28.48 -10.96 -1.11
CA ALA A 147 -29.00 -10.98 0.26
C ALA A 147 -30.41 -10.38 0.35
N ILE A 148 -30.68 -9.29 -0.39
CA ILE A 148 -32.02 -8.69 -0.45
C ILE A 148 -33.02 -9.66 -1.08
N ASN A 149 -32.69 -10.28 -2.22
CA ASN A 149 -33.57 -11.25 -2.87
C ASN A 149 -33.85 -12.46 -1.97
N GLU A 150 -32.86 -12.95 -1.23
CA GLU A 150 -33.06 -14.05 -0.29
C GLU A 150 -33.97 -13.64 0.88
N ALA A 151 -33.81 -12.42 1.42
CA ALA A 151 -34.70 -11.91 2.47
C ALA A 151 -36.14 -11.79 2.00
N GLU A 152 -36.38 -11.31 0.79
CA GLU A 152 -37.71 -11.24 0.17
C GLU A 152 -38.34 -12.64 -0.02
N LEU A 153 -37.53 -13.63 -0.46
CA LEU A 153 -37.96 -15.02 -0.59
C LEU A 153 -38.36 -15.61 0.77
N GLN A 154 -37.54 -15.40 1.80
CA GLN A 154 -37.84 -15.92 3.14
C GLN A 154 -39.05 -15.21 3.79
N ASP A 155 -39.25 -13.93 3.49
CA ASP A 155 -40.49 -13.22 3.92
C ASP A 155 -41.76 -13.83 3.28
N ALA A 156 -41.71 -14.11 1.97
CA ALA A 156 -42.80 -14.77 1.28
C ALA A 156 -43.08 -16.19 1.85
N ARG A 157 -42.02 -16.96 2.13
CA ARG A 157 -42.14 -18.29 2.77
C ARG A 157 -42.76 -18.21 4.17
N HIS A 158 -42.33 -17.23 4.96
CA HIS A 158 -42.88 -17.03 6.30
C HIS A 158 -44.35 -16.65 6.26
N LYS A 159 -44.76 -15.77 5.36
CA LYS A 159 -46.18 -15.43 5.14
C LYS A 159 -47.02 -16.65 4.75
N ALA A 160 -46.55 -17.44 3.79
CA ALA A 160 -47.22 -18.67 3.38
C ALA A 160 -47.36 -19.69 4.52
N ALA A 161 -46.35 -19.83 5.37
CA ALA A 161 -46.41 -20.69 6.56
C ALA A 161 -47.39 -20.17 7.61
N GLN A 162 -47.52 -18.85 7.78
CA GLN A 162 -48.56 -18.24 8.66
C GLN A 162 -49.95 -18.49 8.15
N ASP A 163 -50.20 -18.34 6.83
CA ASP A 163 -51.48 -18.58 6.21
C ASP A 163 -51.92 -20.05 6.36
N LEU A 164 -50.95 -20.97 6.13
CA LEU A 164 -51.15 -22.39 6.33
C LEU A 164 -51.52 -22.71 7.80
N LEU A 165 -50.82 -22.16 8.76
CA LEU A 165 -51.10 -22.33 10.18
C LEU A 165 -52.52 -21.85 10.51
N ALA A 166 -52.93 -20.68 9.99
CA ALA A 166 -54.26 -20.13 10.21
C ALA A 166 -55.38 -21.03 9.64
N ASP A 167 -55.14 -21.67 8.48
CA ASP A 167 -56.12 -22.62 7.89
C ASP A 167 -56.18 -23.92 8.70
N VAL A 168 -55.02 -24.50 9.08
CA VAL A 168 -54.95 -25.70 9.93
C VAL A 168 -55.63 -25.47 11.28
N GLU A 169 -55.47 -24.32 11.90
CA GLU A 169 -56.15 -23.97 13.16
C GLU A 169 -57.68 -23.88 13.00
N LYS A 170 -58.20 -23.33 11.89
CA LYS A 170 -59.61 -23.29 11.60
C LYS A 170 -60.20 -24.69 11.46
N ARG A 171 -59.55 -25.58 10.70
CA ARG A 171 -59.99 -26.96 10.50
C ARG A 171 -59.90 -27.79 11.78
N TRP A 172 -58.89 -27.56 12.61
CA TRP A 172 -58.82 -28.21 13.93
C TRP A 172 -59.98 -27.77 14.85
N LYS A 173 -60.32 -26.46 14.89
CA LYS A 173 -61.47 -25.96 15.64
C LYS A 173 -62.79 -26.53 15.13
N ALA A 174 -62.86 -26.86 13.85
CA ALA A 174 -64.01 -27.54 13.25
C ALA A 174 -64.06 -29.05 13.51
N GLY A 175 -63.00 -29.62 14.14
CA GLY A 175 -62.91 -31.05 14.43
C GLY A 175 -62.39 -31.91 13.27
N GLU A 176 -61.90 -31.28 12.18
CA GLU A 176 -61.44 -31.98 10.97
C GLU A 176 -59.98 -32.45 11.05
N LEU A 177 -59.19 -31.85 11.91
CA LEU A 177 -57.73 -32.12 12.05
C LEU A 177 -57.35 -32.43 13.50
N ALA A 178 -56.21 -33.14 13.68
CA ALA A 178 -55.65 -33.44 14.98
C ALA A 178 -54.83 -32.24 15.52
N LYS A 179 -54.67 -32.17 16.83
CA LYS A 179 -53.82 -31.16 17.49
C LYS A 179 -52.36 -31.26 17.06
N THR A 180 -51.87 -32.44 16.71
CA THR A 180 -50.55 -32.71 16.19
C THR A 180 -50.30 -31.96 14.89
N ASP A 181 -51.31 -31.80 14.02
CA ASP A 181 -51.20 -31.07 12.75
C ASP A 181 -51.00 -29.57 12.99
N VAL A 182 -51.71 -29.01 13.99
CA VAL A 182 -51.48 -27.63 14.43
C VAL A 182 -50.06 -27.43 14.93
N MET A 183 -49.56 -28.33 15.78
CA MET A 183 -48.21 -28.25 16.31
C MET A 183 -47.14 -28.35 15.19
N LEU A 184 -47.38 -29.18 14.17
CA LEU A 184 -46.51 -29.27 12.99
C LEU A 184 -46.52 -27.97 12.19
N ALA A 185 -47.65 -27.39 11.93
CA ALA A 185 -47.76 -26.11 11.22
C ALA A 185 -47.13 -24.96 12.02
N GLN A 186 -47.32 -24.93 13.36
CA GLN A 186 -46.63 -23.96 14.24
C GLN A 186 -45.11 -24.10 14.16
N ASN A 187 -44.56 -25.32 14.21
CA ASN A 187 -43.14 -25.57 14.08
C ASN A 187 -42.62 -25.10 12.69
N GLY A 188 -43.36 -25.37 11.60
CA GLY A 188 -43.06 -24.86 10.26
C GLY A 188 -42.99 -23.33 10.19
N THR A 189 -43.95 -22.66 10.84
CA THR A 189 -43.99 -21.18 10.91
C THR A 189 -42.77 -20.64 11.71
N LEU A 190 -42.41 -21.27 12.81
CA LEU A 190 -41.26 -20.85 13.61
C LEU A 190 -39.91 -21.05 12.84
N LEU A 191 -39.80 -22.15 12.10
CA LEU A 191 -38.59 -22.39 11.25
C LEU A 191 -38.51 -21.34 10.12
N ALA A 192 -39.65 -21.04 9.46
CA ALA A 192 -39.69 -20.00 8.43
C ALA A 192 -39.33 -18.62 8.99
N LYS A 193 -39.83 -18.29 10.20
CA LYS A 193 -39.50 -17.05 10.91
C LYS A 193 -38.01 -16.97 11.24
N ALA A 194 -37.38 -18.08 11.70
CA ALA A 194 -35.96 -18.13 12.00
C ALA A 194 -35.12 -17.91 10.73
N ALA A 195 -35.54 -18.50 9.59
CA ALA A 195 -34.90 -18.29 8.29
C ALA A 195 -34.97 -16.84 7.84
N LEU A 196 -36.12 -16.19 7.98
CA LEU A 196 -36.31 -14.77 7.68
C LEU A 196 -35.39 -13.86 8.54
N ILE A 197 -35.32 -14.13 9.84
CA ILE A 197 -34.42 -13.36 10.74
C ILE A 197 -33.00 -13.49 10.29
N LYS A 198 -32.54 -14.69 9.94
CA LYS A 198 -31.19 -14.94 9.42
C LYS A 198 -30.92 -14.17 8.10
N ALA A 199 -31.87 -14.26 7.15
CA ALA A 199 -31.76 -13.55 5.88
C ALA A 199 -31.69 -12.03 6.06
N ASN A 200 -32.51 -11.47 6.95
CA ASN A 200 -32.43 -10.03 7.28
C ASN A 200 -31.10 -9.63 7.94
N ALA A 201 -30.51 -10.49 8.74
CA ALA A 201 -29.17 -10.25 9.30
C ALA A 201 -28.10 -10.22 8.21
N GLU A 202 -28.17 -11.12 7.21
CA GLU A 202 -27.25 -11.12 6.06
C GLU A 202 -27.37 -9.85 5.22
N VAL A 203 -28.57 -9.29 5.04
CA VAL A 203 -28.76 -7.98 4.39
C VAL A 203 -27.99 -6.92 5.17
N LYS A 204 -28.11 -6.88 6.49
CA LYS A 204 -27.40 -5.90 7.32
C LYS A 204 -25.87 -6.05 7.24
N HIS A 205 -25.38 -7.28 7.22
CA HIS A 205 -23.96 -7.55 7.03
C HIS A 205 -23.46 -7.09 5.64
N ALA A 206 -24.26 -7.31 4.59
CA ALA A 206 -23.90 -6.87 3.24
C ALA A 206 -23.96 -5.33 3.12
N GLU A 207 -24.97 -4.66 3.69
CA GLU A 207 -25.03 -3.19 3.77
C GLU A 207 -23.79 -2.61 4.47
N HIS A 208 -23.39 -3.22 5.58
CA HIS A 208 -22.21 -2.78 6.34
C HIS A 208 -20.91 -2.99 5.56
N ARG A 209 -20.71 -4.14 4.90
CA ARG A 209 -19.55 -4.41 4.03
C ARG A 209 -19.45 -3.38 2.91
N TYR A 210 -20.55 -3.09 2.21
CA TYR A 210 -20.60 -2.07 1.17
C TYR A 210 -20.19 -0.69 1.71
N TRP A 211 -20.74 -0.28 2.84
CA TRP A 211 -20.42 1.00 3.46
C TRP A 211 -18.96 1.10 3.91
N ILE A 212 -18.40 0.07 4.52
CA ILE A 212 -16.97 0.07 4.91
C ILE A 212 -16.10 0.29 3.67
N LEU A 213 -16.37 -0.41 2.58
CA LEU A 213 -15.60 -0.34 1.36
C LEU A 213 -15.72 1.03 0.68
N THR A 214 -16.97 1.51 0.50
CA THR A 214 -17.24 2.68 -0.32
C THR A 214 -17.35 3.99 0.49
N GLY A 215 -17.74 3.90 1.77
CA GLY A 215 -18.09 5.02 2.62
C GLY A 215 -19.44 5.66 2.26
N LEU A 216 -20.15 5.10 1.29
CA LEU A 216 -21.41 5.65 0.78
C LEU A 216 -22.60 5.06 1.54
N LYS A 217 -23.60 5.92 1.83
CA LYS A 217 -24.91 5.50 2.32
C LYS A 217 -25.92 5.35 1.17
N GLU A 218 -25.45 5.45 -0.05
CA GLU A 218 -26.24 5.37 -1.27
C GLU A 218 -25.79 4.21 -2.13
N LEU A 219 -26.73 3.53 -2.76
CA LEU A 219 -26.53 2.40 -3.67
C LEU A 219 -26.93 2.81 -5.08
N PRO A 220 -26.17 2.46 -6.13
CA PRO A 220 -26.59 2.69 -7.50
C PRO A 220 -27.89 1.93 -7.80
N ASN A 221 -28.79 2.56 -8.56
CA ASN A 221 -30.07 1.94 -8.89
C ASN A 221 -29.90 0.75 -9.83
N THR A 222 -28.97 0.86 -10.79
CA THR A 222 -28.60 -0.18 -11.73
C THR A 222 -27.09 -0.43 -11.63
N PHE A 223 -26.72 -1.69 -11.56
CA PHE A 223 -25.34 -2.15 -11.47
C PHE A 223 -25.03 -3.27 -12.47
N GLU A 224 -25.92 -3.48 -13.43
CA GLU A 224 -25.70 -4.39 -14.55
C GLU A 224 -24.67 -3.79 -15.50
N GLU A 225 -23.68 -4.60 -15.85
CA GLU A 225 -22.63 -4.24 -16.79
C GLU A 225 -22.76 -5.12 -18.03
N PRO A 226 -22.47 -4.60 -19.24
CA PRO A 226 -22.45 -5.43 -20.43
C PRO A 226 -21.28 -6.42 -20.33
N LEU A 227 -21.51 -7.64 -20.81
CA LEU A 227 -20.45 -8.64 -20.89
C LEU A 227 -19.32 -8.14 -21.79
N ASN A 228 -18.09 -8.29 -21.33
CA ASN A 228 -16.93 -7.99 -22.13
C ASN A 228 -16.80 -9.05 -23.24
N SER A 229 -16.65 -8.61 -24.50
CA SER A 229 -16.46 -9.49 -25.65
C SER A 229 -15.04 -10.02 -25.83
N LYS A 230 -14.08 -9.61 -24.98
CA LYS A 230 -12.71 -10.15 -25.04
C LYS A 230 -12.70 -11.56 -24.46
N GLU A 231 -12.47 -12.55 -25.30
CA GLU A 231 -12.40 -13.97 -24.92
C GLU A 231 -11.04 -14.36 -24.35
N MET A 232 -9.98 -13.55 -24.56
CA MET A 232 -8.62 -13.86 -24.10
C MET A 232 -8.06 -12.74 -23.23
N ILE A 233 -7.39 -13.14 -22.17
CA ILE A 233 -6.60 -12.26 -21.32
C ILE A 233 -5.25 -12.05 -22.03
N ASP A 234 -4.91 -10.80 -22.31
CA ASP A 234 -3.65 -10.40 -22.94
C ASP A 234 -2.71 -9.72 -21.90
N ASP A 235 -1.46 -9.48 -22.32
CA ASP A 235 -0.44 -8.83 -21.49
C ASP A 235 -0.81 -7.39 -21.07
N SER A 236 -1.84 -6.79 -21.68
CA SER A 236 -2.37 -5.47 -21.31
C SER A 236 -3.23 -5.52 -20.06
N HIS A 237 -3.58 -6.71 -19.58
CA HIS A 237 -4.35 -6.87 -18.34
C HIS A 237 -3.61 -6.20 -17.17
N PRO A 238 -4.24 -5.29 -16.39
CA PRO A 238 -3.54 -4.48 -15.39
C PRO A 238 -2.72 -5.27 -14.38
N TRP A 239 -3.19 -6.46 -14.00
CA TRP A 239 -2.49 -7.35 -13.07
C TRP A 239 -1.21 -7.94 -13.65
N LEU A 240 -1.20 -8.31 -14.95
CA LEU A 240 0.00 -8.77 -15.65
C LEU A 240 0.93 -7.61 -15.99
N ALA A 241 0.38 -6.49 -16.46
CA ALA A 241 1.15 -5.31 -16.78
C ALA A 241 1.92 -4.74 -15.58
N GLU A 242 1.34 -4.80 -14.35
CA GLU A 242 2.03 -4.43 -13.13
C GLU A 242 3.21 -5.37 -12.85
N SER A 243 3.00 -6.69 -12.91
CA SER A 243 4.08 -7.64 -12.63
C SER A 243 5.18 -7.62 -13.71
N ALA A 244 4.84 -7.37 -14.97
CA ALA A 244 5.82 -7.13 -16.03
C ALA A 244 6.65 -5.87 -15.77
N ALA A 245 6.03 -4.76 -15.33
CA ALA A 245 6.74 -3.54 -14.97
C ALA A 245 7.68 -3.75 -13.76
N LYS A 246 7.32 -4.63 -12.81
CA LYS A 246 8.21 -5.03 -11.71
C LYS A 246 9.46 -5.78 -12.18
N ILE A 247 9.33 -6.63 -13.20
CA ILE A 247 10.49 -7.29 -13.82
C ILE A 247 11.40 -6.25 -14.47
N GLU A 248 10.82 -5.30 -15.19
CA GLU A 248 11.58 -4.28 -15.89
C GLU A 248 12.36 -3.36 -14.93
N ILE A 249 11.73 -2.90 -13.85
CA ILE A 249 12.44 -2.09 -12.85
C ILE A 249 13.51 -2.88 -12.11
N ALA A 250 13.32 -4.18 -11.86
CA ALA A 250 14.34 -5.04 -11.28
C ALA A 250 15.57 -5.17 -12.22
N ASN A 251 15.36 -5.27 -13.53
CA ASN A 251 16.43 -5.24 -14.53
C ASN A 251 17.15 -3.90 -14.57
N HIS A 252 16.46 -2.77 -14.46
CA HIS A 252 17.07 -1.44 -14.36
C HIS A 252 17.90 -1.30 -13.09
N HIS A 253 17.42 -1.81 -11.95
CA HIS A 253 18.19 -1.88 -10.70
C HIS A 253 19.46 -2.71 -10.85
N ARG A 254 19.40 -3.89 -11.49
CA ARG A 254 20.57 -4.72 -11.77
C ARG A 254 21.57 -3.97 -12.64
N SER A 255 21.11 -3.28 -13.68
CA SER A 255 21.98 -2.50 -14.59
C SER A 255 22.70 -1.37 -13.85
N LEU A 256 21.98 -0.66 -12.98
CA LEU A 256 22.58 0.37 -12.12
C LEU A 256 23.58 -0.23 -11.14
N SER A 257 23.23 -1.32 -10.47
CA SER A 257 24.11 -2.04 -9.53
C SER A 257 25.39 -2.51 -10.19
N ALA A 258 25.35 -2.95 -11.45
CA ALA A 258 26.53 -3.33 -12.22
C ALA A 258 27.48 -2.15 -12.46
N ILE A 259 26.98 -0.93 -12.57
CA ILE A 259 27.82 0.28 -12.70
C ILE A 259 28.33 0.73 -11.33
N GLU A 260 27.49 0.67 -10.30
CA GLU A 260 27.79 1.13 -8.94
C GLU A 260 28.54 0.11 -8.08
N GLN A 261 29.11 -0.94 -8.69
CA GLN A 261 29.99 -1.90 -8.01
C GLN A 261 31.17 -1.21 -7.29
N ARG A 262 31.66 -0.13 -7.85
CA ARG A 262 32.68 0.77 -7.26
C ARG A 262 32.03 2.09 -6.83
N GLU A 263 32.63 2.74 -5.86
CA GLU A 263 32.21 4.08 -5.45
C GLU A 263 32.56 5.12 -6.53
N ASN A 264 31.87 6.25 -6.48
CA ASN A 264 32.15 7.36 -7.37
C ASN A 264 33.53 7.92 -7.11
N PRO A 265 34.34 8.20 -8.15
CA PRO A 265 35.55 8.97 -8.01
C PRO A 265 35.29 10.34 -7.41
N GLN A 266 36.25 10.88 -6.69
CA GLN A 266 36.14 12.18 -6.05
C GLN A 266 37.30 13.08 -6.49
N VAL A 267 36.97 14.32 -6.81
CA VAL A 267 37.96 15.40 -6.91
C VAL A 267 37.99 16.13 -5.60
N MET A 268 39.18 16.23 -5.01
CA MET A 268 39.39 16.89 -3.74
C MET A 268 40.18 18.19 -4.02
N LEU A 269 39.59 19.31 -3.60
CA LEU A 269 40.25 20.63 -3.64
C LEU A 269 40.57 21.01 -2.20
N ASN A 270 41.79 21.33 -1.89
CA ASN A 270 42.18 21.70 -0.54
C ASN A 270 43.05 22.95 -0.50
N VAL A 271 42.89 23.71 0.58
CA VAL A 271 43.75 24.82 0.95
C VAL A 271 44.43 24.43 2.27
N ARG A 272 45.73 24.55 2.32
CA ARG A 272 46.54 24.21 3.46
C ARG A 272 47.40 25.40 3.87
N HIS A 273 47.36 25.69 5.17
CA HIS A 273 48.20 26.67 5.83
C HIS A 273 49.11 25.92 6.82
N GLU A 274 50.36 25.84 6.53
CA GLU A 274 51.26 25.00 7.30
C GLU A 274 52.57 25.72 7.69
N ARG A 275 53.06 25.35 8.84
CA ARG A 275 54.40 25.68 9.29
C ARG A 275 55.07 24.38 9.70
N GLY A 276 56.21 24.10 9.07
CA GLY A 276 57.01 22.93 9.37
C GLY A 276 57.68 22.96 10.73
N ALA A 277 58.15 21.82 11.20
CA ALA A 277 58.95 21.75 12.41
C ALA A 277 60.23 22.59 12.21
N PHE A 278 60.51 23.45 13.15
CA PHE A 278 61.64 24.44 13.14
C PHE A 278 61.49 25.65 12.21
N ASP A 279 60.42 25.72 11.41
CA ASP A 279 60.17 26.91 10.58
C ASP A 279 59.60 28.07 11.40
N SER A 280 59.92 29.27 10.97
CA SER A 280 59.39 30.49 11.59
C SER A 280 58.20 31.09 10.86
N LEU A 281 58.03 30.75 9.59
CA LEU A 281 57.00 31.29 8.69
C LEU A 281 55.99 30.21 8.33
N TYR A 282 54.75 30.64 8.10
CA TYR A 282 53.73 29.81 7.49
C TYR A 282 53.83 29.85 5.98
N ASN A 283 53.45 28.76 5.35
CA ASN A 283 53.33 28.58 3.92
C ASN A 283 51.92 28.22 3.55
N ASP A 284 51.39 28.88 2.52
CA ASP A 284 50.05 28.64 2.00
C ASP A 284 50.14 27.83 0.70
N SER A 285 49.35 26.79 0.62
CA SER A 285 49.30 25.93 -0.58
C SER A 285 47.87 25.57 -0.95
N VAL A 286 47.65 25.38 -2.26
CA VAL A 286 46.40 24.87 -2.80
C VAL A 286 46.73 23.53 -3.43
N GLY A 287 45.92 22.53 -3.08
CA GLY A 287 46.09 21.17 -3.59
C GLY A 287 44.86 20.71 -4.37
N VAL A 288 45.12 19.87 -5.36
CA VAL A 288 44.07 19.12 -6.08
C VAL A 288 44.48 17.65 -6.04
N ALA A 289 43.54 16.80 -5.58
CA ALA A 289 43.76 15.36 -5.56
C ALA A 289 42.58 14.64 -6.19
N ILE A 290 42.81 13.47 -6.73
CA ILE A 290 41.75 12.60 -7.26
C ILE A 290 41.81 11.28 -6.49
N ARG A 291 40.66 10.91 -5.91
CA ARG A 291 40.48 9.60 -5.28
C ARG A 291 39.66 8.72 -6.24
N VAL A 292 40.24 7.60 -6.64
CA VAL A 292 39.56 6.61 -7.48
C VAL A 292 39.41 5.32 -6.66
N PRO A 293 38.22 5.02 -6.16
CA PRO A 293 37.96 3.76 -5.46
C PRO A 293 38.13 2.57 -6.42
N LEU A 294 38.83 1.54 -5.97
CA LEU A 294 38.96 0.30 -6.72
C LEU A 294 37.78 -0.62 -6.41
N ASP A 295 37.44 -1.47 -7.37
CA ASP A 295 36.37 -2.48 -7.15
C ASP A 295 36.86 -3.50 -6.10
N ALA A 296 35.91 -3.87 -5.21
CA ALA A 296 36.09 -4.91 -4.22
C ALA A 296 34.94 -5.90 -4.27
N LYS A 297 35.22 -7.17 -4.53
CA LYS A 297 34.22 -8.25 -4.56
C LYS A 297 33.39 -8.34 -3.29
N VAL A 298 33.95 -7.95 -2.15
CA VAL A 298 33.23 -7.90 -0.86
C VAL A 298 32.01 -6.98 -0.93
N ARG A 299 32.08 -5.90 -1.72
CA ARG A 299 30.96 -4.97 -1.94
C ARG A 299 30.09 -5.37 -3.12
N SER A 300 30.70 -5.66 -4.26
CA SER A 300 29.98 -5.88 -5.52
C SER A 300 29.20 -7.19 -5.55
N ALA A 301 29.72 -8.28 -4.96
CA ALA A 301 29.06 -9.57 -5.00
C ALA A 301 27.67 -9.58 -4.30
N PRO A 302 27.50 -9.04 -3.06
CA PRO A 302 26.20 -8.98 -2.44
C PRO A 302 25.21 -8.08 -3.20
N MET A 303 25.67 -6.97 -3.77
CA MET A 303 24.81 -6.08 -4.55
C MET A 303 24.26 -6.78 -5.80
N MET A 304 25.10 -7.50 -6.53
CA MET A 304 24.69 -8.24 -7.72
C MET A 304 23.77 -9.39 -7.38
N ALA A 305 24.11 -10.18 -6.35
CA ALA A 305 23.27 -11.30 -5.91
C ALA A 305 21.86 -10.83 -5.47
N ASN A 306 21.77 -9.73 -4.75
CA ASN A 306 20.48 -9.14 -4.36
C ASN A 306 19.68 -8.67 -5.58
N ALA A 307 20.33 -8.06 -6.57
CA ALA A 307 19.65 -7.63 -7.79
C ALA A 307 19.13 -8.82 -8.61
N GLU A 308 19.93 -9.89 -8.73
CA GLU A 308 19.50 -11.12 -9.40
C GLU A 308 18.36 -11.83 -8.67
N MET A 309 18.39 -11.87 -7.34
CA MET A 309 17.29 -12.40 -6.53
C MET A 309 16.01 -11.59 -6.75
N ALA A 310 16.10 -10.26 -6.80
CA ALA A 310 14.92 -9.41 -7.06
C ALA A 310 14.30 -9.69 -8.44
N ILE A 311 15.11 -9.92 -9.48
CA ILE A 311 14.62 -10.30 -10.80
C ILE A 311 13.91 -11.65 -10.74
N ALA A 312 14.53 -12.65 -10.11
CA ALA A 312 13.95 -13.99 -9.99
C ALA A 312 12.60 -13.96 -9.24
N GLN A 313 12.50 -13.17 -8.18
CA GLN A 313 11.25 -12.97 -7.43
C GLN A 313 10.17 -12.32 -8.30
N ALA A 314 10.50 -11.26 -9.05
CA ALA A 314 9.56 -10.58 -9.94
C ALA A 314 9.08 -11.50 -11.07
N MET A 315 9.97 -12.30 -11.65
CA MET A 315 9.62 -13.29 -12.68
C MET A 315 8.69 -14.38 -12.12
N SER A 316 9.01 -14.91 -10.93
CA SER A 316 8.16 -15.90 -10.27
C SER A 316 6.75 -15.36 -9.97
N GLU A 317 6.65 -14.11 -9.48
CA GLU A 317 5.36 -13.46 -9.25
C GLU A 317 4.56 -13.30 -10.56
N HIS A 318 5.21 -12.90 -11.64
CA HIS A 318 4.57 -12.74 -12.95
C HIS A 318 4.03 -14.08 -13.48
N GLU A 319 4.82 -15.14 -13.45
CA GLU A 319 4.38 -16.47 -13.87
C GLU A 319 3.23 -17.00 -13.00
N GLN A 320 3.26 -16.78 -11.70
CA GLN A 320 2.15 -17.19 -10.83
C GLN A 320 0.85 -16.46 -11.20
N ARG A 321 0.91 -15.15 -11.47
CA ARG A 321 -0.25 -14.37 -11.90
C ARG A 321 -0.78 -14.83 -13.24
N GLN A 322 0.10 -15.13 -14.19
CA GLN A 322 -0.29 -15.65 -15.50
C GLN A 322 -1.03 -16.98 -15.36
N ARG A 323 -0.48 -17.95 -14.63
CA ARG A 323 -1.13 -19.25 -14.39
C ARG A 323 -2.48 -19.13 -13.70
N LEU A 324 -2.61 -18.20 -12.73
CA LEU A 324 -3.89 -17.95 -12.07
C LEU A 324 -4.93 -17.42 -13.05
N LEU A 325 -4.58 -16.48 -13.90
CA LEU A 325 -5.50 -15.94 -14.92
C LEU A 325 -5.89 -17.01 -15.94
N GLU A 326 -4.94 -17.84 -16.41
CA GLU A 326 -5.20 -18.96 -17.30
C GLU A 326 -6.14 -20.02 -16.67
N SER A 327 -6.15 -20.14 -15.34
CA SER A 327 -7.04 -21.08 -14.65
C SER A 327 -8.49 -20.57 -14.51
N ILE A 328 -8.73 -19.28 -14.73
CA ILE A 328 -10.02 -18.62 -14.57
C ILE A 328 -10.69 -18.37 -15.94
N SER A 329 -9.90 -18.27 -17.01
CA SER A 329 -10.36 -18.12 -18.40
C SER A 329 -10.81 -19.47 -18.97
#